data_9aa02434af86ad4613cf1c1b8c19467a
#
_entry.id   9aa02434af86ad4613cf1c1b8c19467a
#
_cell.length_a   1.000
_cell.length_b   1.000
_cell.length_c   1.000
_cell.angle_alpha   90.00
_cell.angle_beta   90.00
_cell.angle_gamma   90.00
#
_symmetry.space_group_name_H-M   'P 1'
#
loop_
_entity.id
_entity.type
_entity.pdbx_description
1 polymer ?
#
loop_
_entity_poly.entity_id
_entity_poly.type
_entity_poly.pdbx_seq_one_letter_code
_entity_poly.pdbx_strand_id
1 'polypeptide(L)'
;VDGQDPLAVKLMMDGVLAHVRSGNGPAVVEADTYRFFHQNGPFPGSAFGYRSKEEEAGWRARDPLQLAEAHLERLGIATRDQLDALRKSCKKTMQDLSDRITEPDPGGRPGQLRIRPDLWPSASFIDVGIRGDWPTSDKIRTEHDFTDDELHRQRFVDTIAAVMHRRMETDDSIVIMGEDVHKLNGGSRGATKGLPN
;
A
#
# COMPACT_ATOMS: atom_id res chain seq x y z
N VAL A 1 8.74 19.20 7.41
CA VAL A 1 8.80 19.84 6.08
C VAL A 1 7.47 19.69 5.36
N ASP A 2 7.12 20.64 4.53
CA ASP A 2 6.02 20.49 3.58
C ASP A 2 6.37 19.41 2.54
N GLY A 3 5.79 18.22 2.70
CA GLY A 3 6.02 17.10 1.80
C GLY A 3 5.31 17.22 0.44
N GLN A 4 4.44 18.23 0.27
CA GLN A 4 3.81 18.54 -1.01
C GLN A 4 4.66 19.47 -1.87
N ASP A 5 5.68 20.15 -1.31
CA ASP A 5 6.61 20.98 -2.08
C ASP A 5 7.93 20.24 -2.37
N PRO A 6 8.15 19.74 -3.61
CA PRO A 6 9.36 19.01 -3.95
C PRO A 6 10.65 19.82 -3.74
N LEU A 7 10.60 21.14 -3.90
CA LEU A 7 11.76 21.99 -3.68
C LEU A 7 12.09 22.13 -2.19
N ALA A 8 11.09 22.30 -1.34
CA ALA A 8 11.28 22.33 0.10
C ALA A 8 11.86 21.01 0.62
N VAL A 9 11.34 19.88 0.15
CA VAL A 9 11.87 18.54 0.48
C VAL A 9 13.33 18.41 0.02
N LYS A 10 13.64 18.81 -1.20
CA LYS A 10 15.01 18.78 -1.74
C LYS A 10 15.98 19.55 -0.86
N LEU A 11 15.67 20.80 -0.55
CA LEU A 11 16.53 21.67 0.26
C LEU A 11 16.75 21.12 1.67
N MET A 12 15.70 20.62 2.31
CA MET A 12 15.80 19.99 3.61
C MET A 12 16.66 18.73 3.55
N MET A 13 16.45 17.86 2.56
CA MET A 13 17.20 16.61 2.41
C MET A 13 18.69 16.85 2.12
N ASP A 14 19.06 17.92 1.42
CA ASP A 14 20.47 18.28 1.23
C ASP A 14 21.18 18.50 2.57
N GLY A 15 20.55 19.21 3.51
CA GLY A 15 21.07 19.42 4.86
C GLY A 15 21.12 18.11 5.68
N VAL A 16 20.06 17.33 5.63
CA VAL A 16 19.99 16.03 6.36
C VAL A 16 21.05 15.06 5.85
N LEU A 17 21.21 14.94 4.53
CA LEU A 17 22.23 14.06 3.94
C LEU A 17 23.65 14.52 4.26
N ALA A 18 23.92 15.82 4.31
CA ALA A 18 25.20 16.36 4.73
C ALA A 18 25.49 15.97 6.21
N HIS A 19 24.48 16.11 7.09
CA HIS A 19 24.60 15.74 8.50
C HIS A 19 24.91 14.23 8.68
N VAL A 20 24.15 13.36 8.03
CA VAL A 20 24.34 11.91 8.16
C VAL A 20 25.68 11.47 7.56
N ARG A 21 26.06 11.99 6.39
CA ARG A 21 27.31 11.65 5.71
C ARG A 21 28.55 12.12 6.46
N SER A 22 28.44 13.16 7.28
CA SER A 22 29.53 13.60 8.14
C SER A 22 29.72 12.79 9.41
N GLY A 23 28.91 11.72 9.61
CA GLY A 23 29.02 10.82 10.76
C GLY A 23 28.33 11.36 12.02
N ASN A 24 27.48 12.39 11.93
CA ASN A 24 26.79 13.00 13.07
C ASN A 24 25.57 12.19 13.57
N GLY A 25 25.41 10.95 13.08
CA GLY A 25 24.34 10.05 13.47
C GLY A 25 23.12 10.08 12.56
N PRO A 26 22.07 9.29 12.88
CA PRO A 26 20.84 9.25 12.13
C PRO A 26 20.03 10.52 12.30
N ALA A 27 19.17 10.80 11.33
CA ALA A 27 18.22 11.90 11.38
C ALA A 27 16.80 11.39 11.05
N VAL A 28 15.79 12.01 11.66
CA VAL A 28 14.38 11.77 11.39
C VAL A 28 13.81 12.97 10.65
N VAL A 29 13.09 12.69 9.58
CA VAL A 29 12.41 13.71 8.76
C VAL A 29 10.91 13.47 8.85
N GLU A 30 10.19 14.49 9.33
CA GLU A 30 8.73 14.53 9.28
C GLU A 30 8.30 15.34 8.04
N ALA A 31 7.48 14.72 7.18
CA ALA A 31 6.99 15.33 5.96
C ALA A 31 5.46 15.27 5.92
N ASP A 32 4.83 16.44 5.92
CA ASP A 32 3.38 16.57 5.80
C ASP A 32 2.96 16.29 4.35
N THR A 33 2.17 15.24 4.16
CA THR A 33 1.69 14.83 2.84
C THR A 33 0.21 14.49 2.87
N TYR A 34 -0.42 14.49 1.70
CA TYR A 34 -1.80 14.05 1.53
C TYR A 34 -1.91 12.96 0.47
N ARG A 35 -2.65 11.92 0.77
CA ARG A 35 -2.94 10.85 -0.16
C ARG A 35 -4.21 11.14 -0.95
N PHE A 36 -4.08 11.48 -2.24
CA PHE A 36 -5.18 11.88 -3.11
C PHE A 36 -6.14 10.74 -3.47
N PHE A 37 -5.64 9.52 -3.54
CA PHE A 37 -6.45 8.37 -3.91
C PHE A 37 -6.45 7.30 -2.82
N HIS A 38 -7.57 6.62 -2.70
CA HIS A 38 -7.69 5.49 -1.79
C HIS A 38 -6.85 4.29 -2.28
N GLN A 39 -6.41 3.44 -1.33
CA GLN A 39 -5.59 2.25 -1.66
C GLN A 39 -6.32 1.21 -2.52
N ASN A 40 -7.65 1.19 -2.50
CA ASN A 40 -8.47 0.21 -3.20
C ASN A 40 -8.81 0.63 -4.64
N GLY A 41 -8.18 1.66 -5.17
CA GLY A 41 -8.42 2.10 -6.54
C GLY A 41 -8.49 3.63 -6.70
N PRO A 42 -8.99 4.11 -7.84
CA PRO A 42 -9.01 5.52 -8.19
C PRO A 42 -10.14 6.30 -7.48
N PHE A 43 -10.49 5.92 -6.27
CA PHE A 43 -11.46 6.65 -5.47
C PHE A 43 -10.77 7.84 -4.79
N PRO A 44 -11.43 9.02 -4.73
CA PRO A 44 -10.91 10.16 -3.99
C PRO A 44 -10.64 9.82 -2.52
N GLY A 45 -9.66 10.45 -1.90
CA GLY A 45 -9.35 10.26 -0.47
C GLY A 45 -10.52 10.53 0.46
N SER A 46 -11.45 11.42 0.04
CA SER A 46 -12.69 11.75 0.77
C SER A 46 -13.85 10.77 0.54
N ALA A 47 -13.71 9.76 -0.31
CA ALA A 47 -14.83 8.88 -0.74
C ALA A 47 -15.49 8.11 0.39
N PHE A 48 -14.80 7.85 1.50
CA PHE A 48 -15.30 7.03 2.61
C PHE A 48 -15.67 7.85 3.85
N GLY A 49 -15.72 9.17 3.74
CA GLY A 49 -16.29 10.06 4.75
C GLY A 49 -15.40 10.36 5.96
N TYR A 50 -14.18 9.82 6.05
CA TYR A 50 -13.25 10.16 7.15
C TYR A 50 -12.42 11.42 6.87
N ARG A 51 -12.44 11.91 5.64
CA ARG A 51 -11.88 13.20 5.19
C ARG A 51 -12.94 14.02 4.50
N SER A 52 -12.89 15.34 4.66
CA SER A 52 -13.85 16.21 3.99
C SER A 52 -13.43 16.48 2.53
N LYS A 53 -14.41 16.90 1.71
CA LYS A 53 -14.13 17.33 0.33
C LYS A 53 -13.36 18.64 0.29
N GLU A 54 -13.60 19.50 1.26
CA GLU A 54 -12.93 20.80 1.42
C GLU A 54 -11.45 20.59 1.76
N GLU A 55 -11.15 19.66 2.66
CA GLU A 55 -9.78 19.24 2.98
C GLU A 55 -9.08 18.72 1.74
N GLU A 56 -9.70 17.78 1.01
CA GLU A 56 -9.13 17.23 -0.22
C GLU A 56 -8.88 18.31 -1.27
N ALA A 57 -9.82 19.24 -1.46
CA ALA A 57 -9.64 20.34 -2.43
C ALA A 57 -8.49 21.27 -2.04
N GLY A 58 -8.33 21.56 -0.75
CA GLY A 58 -7.20 22.34 -0.24
C GLY A 58 -5.85 21.69 -0.54
N TRP A 59 -5.74 20.38 -0.32
CA TRP A 59 -4.53 19.63 -0.64
C TRP A 59 -4.28 19.50 -2.15
N ARG A 60 -5.32 19.33 -2.97
CA ARG A 60 -5.20 19.30 -4.44
C ARG A 60 -4.72 20.62 -5.03
N ALA A 61 -5.06 21.75 -4.40
CA ALA A 61 -4.52 23.06 -4.81
C ALA A 61 -2.99 23.17 -4.61
N ARG A 62 -2.42 22.25 -3.82
CA ARG A 62 -0.99 22.12 -3.53
C ARG A 62 -0.41 20.81 -4.07
N ASP A 63 -0.93 20.31 -5.18
CA ASP A 63 -0.41 19.11 -5.85
C ASP A 63 1.09 19.28 -6.16
N PRO A 64 1.96 18.34 -5.72
CA PRO A 64 3.41 18.44 -5.91
C PRO A 64 3.83 18.63 -7.36
N LEU A 65 3.10 18.04 -8.31
CA LEU A 65 3.41 18.19 -9.74
C LEU A 65 3.11 19.62 -10.21
N GLN A 66 2.00 20.22 -9.76
CA GLN A 66 1.65 21.60 -10.09
C GLN A 66 2.63 22.58 -9.46
N LEU A 67 3.02 22.35 -8.20
CA LEU A 67 4.02 23.18 -7.52
C LEU A 67 5.38 23.10 -8.23
N ALA A 68 5.83 21.89 -8.58
CA ALA A 68 7.08 21.70 -9.30
C ALA A 68 7.08 22.42 -10.66
N GLU A 69 6.00 22.29 -11.44
CA GLU A 69 5.86 23.00 -12.71
C GLU A 69 5.90 24.51 -12.54
N ALA A 70 5.17 25.03 -11.56
CA ALA A 70 5.17 26.46 -11.27
C ALA A 70 6.57 26.96 -10.86
N HIS A 71 7.32 26.19 -10.08
CA HIS A 71 8.71 26.52 -9.76
C HIS A 71 9.62 26.55 -10.98
N LEU A 72 9.52 25.55 -11.85
CA LEU A 72 10.33 25.46 -13.08
C LEU A 72 10.06 26.62 -14.04
N GLU A 73 8.78 26.99 -14.21
CA GLU A 73 8.41 28.15 -15.04
C GLU A 73 8.91 29.47 -14.42
N ARG A 74 8.65 29.67 -13.12
CA ARG A 74 9.08 30.89 -12.40
C ARG A 74 10.60 31.11 -12.44
N LEU A 75 11.35 30.00 -12.38
CA LEU A 75 12.82 30.04 -12.44
C LEU A 75 13.36 30.09 -13.88
N GLY A 76 12.51 30.07 -14.90
CA GLY A 76 12.92 30.07 -16.29
C GLY A 76 13.64 28.80 -16.75
N ILE A 77 13.50 27.70 -16.01
CA ILE A 77 14.15 26.41 -16.30
C ILE A 77 13.41 25.67 -17.42
N ALA A 78 12.07 25.76 -17.45
CA ALA A 78 11.25 25.13 -18.46
C ALA A 78 10.07 26.03 -18.86
N THR A 79 9.64 25.92 -20.10
CA THR A 79 8.40 26.54 -20.59
C THR A 79 7.21 25.62 -20.41
N ARG A 80 5.97 26.16 -20.47
CA ARG A 80 4.75 25.38 -20.46
C ARG A 80 4.72 24.29 -21.54
N ASP A 81 5.14 24.63 -22.75
CA ASP A 81 5.19 23.66 -23.87
C ASP A 81 6.14 22.48 -23.58
N GLN A 82 7.28 22.75 -22.94
CA GLN A 82 8.24 21.72 -22.55
C GLN A 82 7.66 20.81 -21.45
N LEU A 83 6.97 21.38 -20.46
CA LEU A 83 6.32 20.62 -19.39
C LEU A 83 5.17 19.75 -19.93
N ASP A 84 4.38 20.27 -20.85
CA ASP A 84 3.32 19.52 -21.51
C ASP A 84 3.86 18.39 -22.39
N ALA A 85 4.96 18.63 -23.11
CA ALA A 85 5.66 17.59 -23.86
C ALA A 85 6.19 16.49 -22.95
N LEU A 86 6.76 16.86 -21.79
CA LEU A 86 7.23 15.91 -20.77
C LEU A 86 6.08 15.05 -20.23
N ARG A 87 4.95 15.65 -19.89
CA ARG A 87 3.75 14.90 -19.44
C ARG A 87 3.27 13.90 -20.49
N LYS A 88 3.24 14.30 -21.76
CA LYS A 88 2.88 13.40 -22.87
C LYS A 88 3.87 12.25 -23.01
N SER A 89 5.16 12.54 -22.92
CA SER A 89 6.23 11.54 -22.95
C SER A 89 6.09 10.52 -21.81
N CYS A 90 5.87 10.98 -20.58
CA CYS A 90 5.66 10.08 -19.43
C CYS A 90 4.43 9.16 -19.65
N LYS A 91 3.31 9.71 -20.11
CA LYS A 91 2.12 8.91 -20.41
C LYS A 91 2.39 7.86 -21.47
N LYS A 92 3.11 8.25 -22.55
CA LYS A 92 3.50 7.31 -23.61
C LYS A 92 4.39 6.21 -23.06
N THR A 93 5.39 6.53 -22.26
CA THR A 93 6.28 5.54 -21.62
C THR A 93 5.49 4.54 -20.78
N MET A 94 4.53 5.00 -19.98
CA MET A 94 3.68 4.12 -19.17
C MET A 94 2.80 3.21 -20.05
N GLN A 95 2.26 3.73 -21.15
CA GLN A 95 1.50 2.93 -22.10
C GLN A 95 2.38 1.87 -22.78
N ASP A 96 3.54 2.27 -23.30
CA ASP A 96 4.49 1.38 -23.95
C ASP A 96 4.95 0.25 -23.00
N LEU A 97 5.13 0.57 -21.71
CA LEU A 97 5.45 -0.43 -20.68
C LEU A 97 4.27 -1.38 -20.43
N SER A 98 3.06 -0.84 -20.30
CA SER A 98 1.86 -1.65 -20.14
C SER A 98 1.71 -2.64 -21.32
N ASP A 99 1.84 -2.16 -22.54
CA ASP A 99 1.70 -2.98 -23.76
C ASP A 99 2.78 -4.07 -23.86
N ARG A 100 3.94 -3.84 -23.26
CA ARG A 100 5.03 -4.83 -23.22
C ARG A 100 4.80 -5.92 -22.19
N ILE A 101 4.16 -5.63 -21.06
CA ILE A 101 4.02 -6.56 -19.93
C ILE A 101 2.64 -7.21 -19.86
N THR A 102 1.65 -6.69 -20.62
CA THR A 102 0.29 -7.23 -20.61
C THR A 102 -0.14 -7.75 -21.96
N GLU A 103 -1.15 -8.59 -21.93
CA GLU A 103 -1.88 -9.09 -23.10
C GLU A 103 -3.37 -9.19 -22.76
N PRO A 104 -4.29 -9.25 -23.76
CA PRO A 104 -5.70 -9.53 -23.49
C PRO A 104 -5.86 -10.83 -22.71
N ASP A 105 -6.70 -10.81 -21.69
CA ASP A 105 -7.01 -12.01 -20.91
C ASP A 105 -8.03 -12.88 -21.63
N PRO A 106 -7.67 -14.09 -22.13
CA PRO A 106 -8.58 -14.97 -22.88
C PRO A 106 -9.80 -15.44 -22.07
N GLY A 107 -9.68 -15.49 -20.74
CA GLY A 107 -10.76 -15.86 -19.82
C GLY A 107 -11.44 -14.69 -19.14
N GLY A 108 -10.99 -13.47 -19.44
CA GLY A 108 -11.46 -12.24 -18.79
C GLY A 108 -12.64 -11.58 -19.50
N ARG A 109 -13.10 -10.46 -18.93
CA ARG A 109 -14.12 -9.61 -19.53
C ARG A 109 -13.52 -8.84 -20.73
N PRO A 110 -14.34 -8.38 -21.70
CA PRO A 110 -13.86 -7.54 -22.78
C PRO A 110 -13.03 -6.34 -22.27
N GLY A 111 -11.82 -6.19 -22.79
CA GLY A 111 -10.87 -5.16 -22.38
C GLY A 111 -10.06 -5.49 -21.12
N GLN A 112 -10.27 -6.62 -20.49
CA GLN A 112 -9.45 -7.07 -19.37
C GLN A 112 -8.08 -7.52 -19.86
N LEU A 113 -7.03 -7.04 -19.19
CA LEU A 113 -5.65 -7.40 -19.45
C LEU A 113 -5.12 -8.31 -18.35
N ARG A 114 -4.21 -9.19 -18.71
CA ARG A 114 -3.40 -9.99 -17.77
C ARG A 114 -1.92 -9.76 -18.02
N ILE A 115 -1.10 -10.05 -17.04
CA ILE A 115 0.35 -10.09 -17.24
C ILE A 115 0.66 -11.25 -18.18
N ARG A 116 1.55 -11.02 -19.12
CA ARG A 116 2.01 -12.03 -20.07
C ARG A 116 2.59 -13.23 -19.32
N PRO A 117 2.18 -14.47 -19.64
CA PRO A 117 2.62 -15.67 -18.94
C PRO A 117 4.15 -15.88 -18.96
N ASP A 118 4.81 -15.46 -20.05
CA ASP A 118 6.27 -15.54 -20.20
C ASP A 118 7.06 -14.62 -19.26
N LEU A 119 6.39 -13.64 -18.66
CA LEU A 119 6.97 -12.73 -17.68
C LEU A 119 6.76 -13.17 -16.21
N TRP A 120 5.99 -14.24 -15.99
CA TRP A 120 5.81 -14.77 -14.64
C TRP A 120 7.11 -15.41 -14.15
N PRO A 121 7.49 -15.17 -12.90
CA PRO A 121 8.61 -15.90 -12.31
C PRO A 121 8.33 -17.40 -12.30
N SER A 122 9.38 -18.21 -12.48
CA SER A 122 9.24 -19.66 -12.38
C SER A 122 8.69 -20.05 -11.02
N ALA A 123 7.58 -20.82 -11.03
CA ALA A 123 7.01 -21.40 -9.82
C ALA A 123 7.87 -22.57 -9.26
N SER A 124 8.94 -22.96 -9.96
CA SER A 124 9.79 -24.09 -9.55
C SER A 124 10.67 -23.80 -8.32
N PHE A 125 10.78 -22.55 -7.92
CA PHE A 125 11.48 -22.16 -6.69
C PHE A 125 10.50 -21.45 -5.76
N ILE A 126 9.98 -22.19 -4.81
CA ILE A 126 9.19 -21.66 -3.71
C ILE A 126 9.97 -21.93 -2.42
N ASP A 127 10.91 -21.07 -2.11
CA ASP A 127 11.47 -21.01 -0.76
C ASP A 127 10.54 -20.16 0.13
N VAL A 128 9.33 -20.63 0.30
CA VAL A 128 8.37 -20.10 1.24
C VAL A 128 8.40 -20.98 2.49
N GLY A 129 9.52 -20.95 3.20
CA GLY A 129 9.63 -21.66 4.46
C GLY A 129 9.52 -20.70 5.63
N ILE A 130 8.88 -21.13 6.70
CA ILE A 130 9.20 -20.63 8.03
C ILE A 130 10.66 -21.05 8.26
N ARG A 131 11.56 -20.08 8.18
CA ARG A 131 12.97 -20.32 8.46
C ARG A 131 13.16 -20.32 9.97
N GLY A 132 13.56 -21.43 10.51
CA GLY A 132 13.86 -21.63 11.91
C GLY A 132 13.61 -23.09 12.31
N ASP A 133 14.19 -23.48 13.41
CA ASP A 133 13.97 -24.80 14.02
C ASP A 133 12.55 -24.83 14.65
N TRP A 134 11.54 -24.89 13.80
CA TRP A 134 10.20 -25.22 14.29
C TRP A 134 10.27 -26.66 14.77
N PRO A 135 10.04 -26.92 16.07
CA PRO A 135 9.84 -28.28 16.51
C PRO A 135 8.68 -28.83 15.69
N THR A 136 8.93 -29.89 14.95
CA THR A 136 7.86 -30.68 14.33
C THR A 136 6.91 -31.06 15.46
N SER A 137 5.82 -30.30 15.56
CA SER A 137 4.84 -30.57 16.58
C SER A 137 4.01 -31.74 16.11
N ASP A 138 4.16 -32.88 16.77
CA ASP A 138 3.27 -34.05 16.63
C ASP A 138 1.79 -33.70 16.90
N LYS A 139 1.53 -32.42 17.22
CA LYS A 139 0.20 -31.88 17.53
C LYS A 139 -0.42 -31.07 16.37
N ILE A 140 0.26 -30.93 15.24
CA ILE A 140 -0.35 -30.30 14.06
C ILE A 140 -1.32 -31.30 13.46
N ARG A 141 -2.59 -31.01 13.59
CA ARG A 141 -3.67 -31.77 12.96
C ARG A 141 -3.95 -31.20 11.59
N THR A 142 -4.17 -32.08 10.62
CA THR A 142 -4.54 -31.73 9.24
C THR A 142 -6.02 -32.01 9.01
N GLU A 143 -6.57 -31.60 7.89
CA GLU A 143 -7.97 -31.91 7.53
C GLU A 143 -8.26 -33.41 7.50
N HIS A 144 -7.24 -34.24 7.27
CA HIS A 144 -7.37 -35.70 7.26
C HIS A 144 -7.54 -36.31 8.67
N ASP A 145 -7.31 -35.54 9.72
CA ASP A 145 -7.46 -35.94 11.10
C ASP A 145 -8.87 -35.68 11.64
N PHE A 146 -9.80 -35.25 10.80
CA PHE A 146 -11.16 -34.87 11.12
C PHE A 146 -12.15 -35.60 10.21
N THR A 147 -13.36 -35.81 10.66
CA THR A 147 -14.47 -36.27 9.83
C THR A 147 -15.15 -35.08 9.14
N ASP A 148 -15.85 -35.31 8.03
CA ASP A 148 -16.47 -34.25 7.24
C ASP A 148 -17.49 -33.42 8.05
N ASP A 149 -18.13 -33.98 9.05
CA ASP A 149 -19.06 -33.29 9.94
C ASP A 149 -18.38 -32.44 11.03
N GLU A 150 -17.10 -32.67 11.28
CA GLU A 150 -16.28 -31.85 12.15
C GLU A 150 -15.67 -30.66 11.42
N LEU A 151 -15.66 -30.65 10.07
CA LEU A 151 -15.08 -29.61 9.25
C LEU A 151 -16.10 -28.53 8.88
N HIS A 152 -15.79 -27.30 9.22
CA HIS A 152 -16.60 -26.15 8.87
C HIS A 152 -15.92 -25.28 7.83
N ARG A 153 -16.60 -25.05 6.70
CA ARG A 153 -16.12 -24.13 5.66
C ARG A 153 -16.45 -22.70 6.05
N GLN A 154 -15.41 -21.89 6.20
CA GLN A 154 -15.55 -20.44 6.42
C GLN A 154 -14.41 -19.69 5.73
N ARG A 155 -14.55 -18.37 5.63
CA ARG A 155 -13.48 -17.56 5.06
C ARG A 155 -12.28 -17.55 6.00
N PHE A 156 -11.08 -17.59 5.45
CA PHE A 156 -9.83 -17.56 6.22
C PHE A 156 -9.76 -16.38 7.21
N VAL A 157 -10.22 -15.21 6.78
CA VAL A 157 -10.24 -14.01 7.63
C VAL A 157 -11.18 -14.14 8.83
N ASP A 158 -12.32 -14.82 8.67
CA ASP A 158 -13.25 -15.06 9.78
C ASP A 158 -12.67 -16.07 10.78
N THR A 159 -11.89 -17.04 10.29
CA THR A 159 -11.13 -17.97 11.16
C THR A 159 -10.10 -17.20 12.00
N ILE A 160 -9.35 -16.30 11.39
CA ILE A 160 -8.37 -15.47 12.12
C ILE A 160 -9.07 -14.67 13.21
N ALA A 161 -10.16 -13.97 12.89
CA ALA A 161 -10.92 -13.19 13.86
C ALA A 161 -11.46 -14.06 15.01
N ALA A 162 -12.03 -15.23 14.71
CA ALA A 162 -12.56 -16.14 15.72
C ALA A 162 -11.49 -16.71 16.65
N VAL A 163 -10.31 -17.02 16.11
CA VAL A 163 -9.18 -17.51 16.93
C VAL A 163 -8.68 -16.42 17.87
N MET A 164 -8.50 -15.20 17.36
CA MET A 164 -8.06 -14.06 18.19
C MET A 164 -9.08 -13.79 19.31
N HIS A 165 -10.36 -13.71 18.95
CA HIS A 165 -11.44 -13.49 19.92
C HIS A 165 -11.39 -14.51 21.06
N ARG A 166 -11.39 -15.81 20.73
CA ARG A 166 -11.32 -16.89 21.70
C ARG A 166 -10.06 -16.83 22.59
N ARG A 167 -8.92 -16.41 22.02
CA ARG A 167 -7.68 -16.29 22.79
C ARG A 167 -7.72 -15.11 23.76
N MET A 168 -8.22 -13.97 23.31
CA MET A 168 -8.37 -12.78 24.15
C MET A 168 -9.41 -12.97 25.27
N GLU A 169 -10.42 -13.81 25.09
CA GLU A 169 -11.38 -14.18 26.14
C GLU A 169 -10.74 -14.97 27.30
N THR A 170 -9.63 -15.64 27.05
CA THR A 170 -8.98 -16.54 28.01
C THR A 170 -7.62 -16.03 28.48
N ASP A 171 -7.10 -14.96 27.92
CA ASP A 171 -5.77 -14.42 28.22
C ASP A 171 -5.76 -12.91 28.06
N ASP A 172 -5.86 -12.21 29.18
CA ASP A 172 -5.86 -10.74 29.26
C ASP A 172 -4.53 -10.09 28.87
N SER A 173 -3.47 -10.87 28.70
CA SER A 173 -2.18 -10.36 28.23
C SER A 173 -2.10 -10.15 26.72
N ILE A 174 -3.06 -10.68 25.97
CA ILE A 174 -3.08 -10.58 24.51
C ILE A 174 -3.61 -9.21 24.11
N VAL A 175 -2.80 -8.47 23.37
CA VAL A 175 -3.12 -7.14 22.83
C VAL A 175 -2.97 -7.16 21.31
N ILE A 176 -3.95 -6.61 20.61
CA ILE A 176 -3.88 -6.43 19.15
C ILE A 176 -3.50 -4.98 18.85
N MET A 177 -2.41 -4.80 18.11
CA MET A 177 -1.97 -3.50 17.60
C MET A 177 -1.83 -3.57 16.08
N GLY A 178 -2.23 -2.50 15.39
CA GLY A 178 -2.11 -2.43 13.94
C GLY A 178 -2.88 -1.28 13.34
N GLU A 179 -2.77 -1.16 12.03
CA GLU A 179 -3.53 -0.17 11.26
C GLU A 179 -4.99 -0.63 11.11
N ASP A 180 -5.93 0.31 11.30
CA ASP A 180 -7.38 0.08 11.15
C ASP A 180 -7.97 -1.01 12.08
N VAL A 181 -7.31 -1.36 13.17
CA VAL A 181 -7.80 -2.40 14.09
C VAL A 181 -8.93 -1.91 15.00
N HIS A 182 -9.05 -0.59 15.20
CA HIS A 182 -10.03 0.04 16.08
C HIS A 182 -11.14 0.73 15.27
N LYS A 183 -12.40 0.52 15.63
CA LYS A 183 -13.61 1.14 15.06
C LYS A 183 -13.88 0.94 13.56
N LEU A 184 -13.03 0.29 12.81
CA LEU A 184 -13.16 0.10 11.37
C LEU A 184 -13.41 -1.38 11.02
N ASN A 185 -14.54 -1.92 11.47
CA ASN A 185 -15.02 -3.25 11.07
C ASN A 185 -13.95 -4.36 11.02
N GLY A 186 -12.88 -4.24 11.82
CA GLY A 186 -11.87 -5.27 11.97
C GLY A 186 -10.68 -5.18 11.02
N GLY A 187 -10.17 -3.98 10.74
CA GLY A 187 -8.99 -3.77 9.91
C GLY A 187 -9.21 -4.10 8.44
N SER A 188 -8.15 -4.10 7.67
CA SER A 188 -8.22 -4.49 6.27
C SER A 188 -8.80 -5.90 6.13
N ARG A 189 -9.99 -5.99 5.54
CA ARG A 189 -10.73 -7.24 5.27
C ARG A 189 -11.40 -7.93 6.47
N GLY A 190 -11.40 -7.33 7.64
CA GLY A 190 -12.16 -7.82 8.79
C GLY A 190 -11.45 -8.84 9.67
N ALA A 191 -10.12 -8.94 9.60
CA ALA A 191 -9.35 -9.90 10.42
C ALA A 191 -9.48 -9.68 11.94
N THR A 192 -9.78 -8.45 12.37
CA THR A 192 -10.02 -8.10 13.79
C THR A 192 -11.48 -7.78 14.09
N LYS A 193 -12.40 -8.21 13.21
CA LYS A 193 -13.83 -7.94 13.36
C LYS A 193 -14.38 -8.53 14.64
N GLY A 194 -15.10 -7.70 15.40
CA GLY A 194 -15.79 -8.14 16.63
C GLY A 194 -14.90 -8.28 17.85
N LEU A 195 -13.60 -7.96 17.75
CA LEU A 195 -12.75 -7.91 18.91
C LEU A 195 -13.17 -6.78 19.86
N PRO A 196 -13.09 -6.99 21.18
CA PRO A 196 -13.36 -5.93 22.16
C PRO A 196 -12.36 -4.78 22.04
N ASN A 197 -12.81 -3.58 22.41
CA ASN A 197 -11.97 -2.38 22.46
C ASN A 197 -11.04 -2.39 23.67
#